data_a76d09b3f225ccbdbfa9f8ea0a181eea
#
_entry.id   a76d09b3f225ccbdbfa9f8ea0a181eea
#
_cell.length_a   1.000
_cell.length_b   1.000
_cell.length_c   1.000
_cell.angle_alpha   90.00
_cell.angle_beta   90.00
_cell.angle_gamma   90.00
#
_symmetry.space_group_name_H-M   'P 1'
#
loop_
_entity.id
_entity.type
_entity.pdbx_description
1 polymer ?
#
loop_
_entity_poly.entity_id
_entity_poly.type
_entity_poly.pdbx_seq_one_letter_code
_entity_poly.pdbx_strand_id
1 'polypeptide(L)'
;RGTVVIISDFMLEPEVYRKGLNFLRYKNFDIKVIQILGSTELDPFTKIKRGNIIDVETREKRNIVFSEANRRKYKNSMEEHNRQLQRFCRVNKIIYSLAKTHIKFEDFILRELPRIGFVR
;
A
#
# COMPACT_ATOMS: atom_id res chain seq x y z
N ARG A 1 -8.22 -23.12 -9.25
CA ARG A 1 -8.92 -22.25 -10.19
C ARG A 1 -10.03 -21.47 -9.49
N GLY A 2 -9.98 -20.16 -9.61
CA GLY A 2 -10.93 -19.29 -8.95
C GLY A 2 -10.37 -17.91 -8.87
N THR A 3 -11.03 -17.05 -8.12
CA THR A 3 -10.62 -15.66 -7.92
C THR A 3 -10.09 -15.48 -6.50
N VAL A 4 -8.91 -14.89 -6.40
CA VAL A 4 -8.31 -14.55 -5.12
C VAL A 4 -8.23 -13.03 -5.01
N VAL A 5 -8.78 -12.50 -3.93
CA VAL A 5 -8.68 -11.07 -3.64
C VAL A 5 -7.71 -10.92 -2.47
N ILE A 6 -6.65 -10.16 -2.69
CA ILE A 6 -5.64 -9.93 -1.66
C ILE A 6 -5.73 -8.49 -1.21
N ILE A 7 -5.96 -8.31 0.07
CA ILE A 7 -6.07 -6.99 0.68
C ILE A 7 -4.91 -6.83 1.65
N SER A 8 -4.03 -5.87 1.37
CA SER A 8 -2.81 -5.70 2.17
C SER A 8 -2.23 -4.30 1.93
N ASP A 9 -1.41 -3.84 2.86
CA ASP A 9 -0.65 -2.61 2.63
C ASP A 9 0.58 -2.87 1.76
N PHE A 10 0.93 -4.14 1.56
CA PHE A 10 2.08 -4.55 0.75
C PHE A 10 3.39 -3.94 1.21
N MET A 11 3.51 -3.70 2.51
CA MET A 11 4.75 -3.22 3.10
C MET A 11 5.73 -4.37 3.28
N LEU A 12 6.03 -5.02 2.17
CA LEU A 12 6.90 -6.18 2.10
C LEU A 12 7.96 -5.92 1.04
N GLU A 13 9.09 -6.61 1.19
CA GLU A 13 10.07 -6.57 0.13
C GLU A 13 9.45 -7.06 -1.18
N PRO A 14 9.79 -6.42 -2.31
CA PRO A 14 9.22 -6.84 -3.59
C PRO A 14 9.41 -8.32 -3.88
N GLU A 15 10.53 -8.90 -3.48
CA GLU A 15 10.76 -10.33 -3.64
C GLU A 15 9.67 -11.17 -2.99
N VAL A 16 9.24 -10.74 -1.79
CA VAL A 16 8.27 -11.50 -1.01
C VAL A 16 6.90 -11.49 -1.68
N TYR A 17 6.40 -10.31 -2.03
CA TYR A 17 5.06 -10.27 -2.63
C TYR A 17 5.06 -10.84 -4.05
N ARG A 18 6.14 -10.67 -4.80
CA ARG A 18 6.22 -11.24 -6.14
C ARG A 18 6.18 -12.77 -6.10
N LYS A 19 6.89 -13.32 -5.13
CA LYS A 19 6.92 -14.77 -4.96
C LYS A 19 5.52 -15.32 -4.64
N GLY A 20 4.83 -14.65 -3.72
CA GLY A 20 3.48 -15.07 -3.36
C GLY A 20 2.49 -14.94 -4.51
N LEU A 21 2.53 -13.80 -5.20
CA LEU A 21 1.62 -13.57 -6.31
C LEU A 21 1.92 -14.51 -7.47
N ASN A 22 3.19 -14.76 -7.75
CA ASN A 22 3.55 -15.70 -8.79
C ASN A 22 3.11 -17.11 -8.46
N PHE A 23 3.17 -17.50 -7.20
CA PHE A 23 2.69 -18.80 -6.78
C PHE A 23 1.20 -18.95 -7.11
N LEU A 24 0.40 -17.93 -6.80
CA LEU A 24 -1.02 -17.95 -7.09
C LEU A 24 -1.30 -17.96 -8.60
N ARG A 25 -0.50 -17.21 -9.35
CA ARG A 25 -0.63 -17.22 -10.81
C ARG A 25 -0.31 -18.58 -11.38
N TYR A 26 0.72 -19.22 -10.85
CA TYR A 26 1.08 -20.56 -11.28
C TYR A 26 -0.05 -21.56 -11.04
N LYS A 27 -0.81 -21.34 -9.97
CA LYS A 27 -1.98 -22.19 -9.67
C LYS A 27 -3.21 -21.80 -10.47
N ASN A 28 -3.08 -20.89 -11.41
CA ASN A 28 -4.16 -20.44 -12.30
C ASN A 28 -5.29 -19.70 -11.58
N PHE A 29 -4.97 -19.03 -10.49
CA PHE A 29 -5.94 -18.16 -9.86
C PHE A 29 -6.02 -16.83 -10.60
N ASP A 30 -7.23 -16.29 -10.68
CA ASP A 30 -7.46 -14.94 -11.12
C ASP A 30 -7.25 -14.03 -9.93
N ILE A 31 -6.27 -13.14 -10.00
CA ILE A 31 -5.81 -12.39 -8.83
C ILE A 31 -6.24 -10.95 -8.91
N LYS A 32 -6.80 -10.47 -7.81
CA LYS A 32 -7.17 -9.07 -7.65
C LYS A 32 -6.53 -8.55 -6.37
N VAL A 33 -5.88 -7.40 -6.47
CA VAL A 33 -5.12 -6.81 -5.37
C VAL A 33 -5.75 -5.50 -4.95
N ILE A 34 -5.99 -5.36 -3.66
CA ILE A 34 -6.38 -4.08 -3.08
C ILE A 34 -5.27 -3.68 -2.12
N GLN A 35 -4.55 -2.64 -2.49
CA GLN A 35 -3.51 -2.10 -1.61
C GLN A 35 -4.15 -1.04 -0.72
N ILE A 36 -4.00 -1.19 0.58
CA ILE A 36 -4.56 -0.24 1.54
C ILE A 36 -3.43 0.61 2.07
N LEU A 37 -3.55 1.91 1.91
CA LEU A 37 -2.56 2.85 2.42
C LEU A 37 -3.24 3.88 3.29
N GLY A 38 -2.78 3.99 4.52
CA GLY A 38 -3.23 5.04 5.40
C GLY A 38 -2.52 6.34 5.07
N SER A 39 -3.12 7.45 5.46
CA SER A 39 -2.47 8.75 5.28
C SER A 39 -1.13 8.81 6.00
N THR A 40 -0.99 8.10 7.12
CA THR A 40 0.27 8.05 7.83
C THR A 40 1.33 7.24 7.10
N GLU A 41 0.93 6.27 6.30
CA GLU A 41 1.86 5.49 5.50
C GLU A 41 2.32 6.26 4.28
N LEU A 42 1.46 7.13 3.76
CA LEU A 42 1.82 8.01 2.66
C LEU A 42 2.68 9.17 3.15
N ASP A 43 2.41 9.68 4.34
CA ASP A 43 3.17 10.76 4.95
C ASP A 43 3.13 10.61 6.46
N PRO A 44 4.00 9.76 7.03
CA PRO A 44 4.00 9.50 8.46
C PRO A 44 4.30 10.72 9.31
N PHE A 45 4.92 11.73 8.72
CA PHE A 45 5.27 12.94 9.46
C PHE A 45 4.05 13.77 9.82
N THR A 46 2.99 13.66 9.04
CA THR A 46 1.76 14.38 9.34
C THR A 46 1.14 13.90 10.63
N LYS A 47 1.13 12.61 10.87
CA LYS A 47 0.61 12.05 12.10
C LYS A 47 1.43 12.50 13.30
N ILE A 48 2.73 12.62 13.12
CA ILE A 48 3.62 12.99 14.22
C ILE A 48 3.45 14.44 14.57
N LYS A 49 3.22 15.29 13.60
CA LYS A 49 2.93 16.70 13.86
C LYS A 49 1.66 16.87 14.68
N ARG A 50 0.70 15.96 14.49
CA ARG A 50 -0.54 15.97 15.26
C ARG A 50 -0.43 15.16 16.53
N GLY A 51 0.51 14.24 16.56
CA GLY A 51 0.70 13.38 17.70
C GLY A 51 1.33 14.13 18.83
N ASN A 52 0.84 13.87 19.99
CA ASN A 52 1.24 14.58 21.18
C ASN A 52 1.91 13.68 22.17
N ILE A 53 1.96 12.41 21.93
CA ILE A 53 2.52 11.48 22.88
C ILE A 53 3.76 10.86 22.31
N ILE A 54 4.87 11.34 22.80
CA ILE A 54 6.14 10.83 22.37
C ILE A 54 6.99 10.69 23.61
N ASP A 55 7.43 9.50 23.91
CA ASP A 55 8.36 9.35 24.99
C ASP A 55 9.74 9.88 24.55
N VAL A 56 10.60 10.10 25.52
CA VAL A 56 11.87 10.77 25.28
C VAL A 56 12.76 9.98 24.35
N GLU A 57 12.73 8.69 24.47
CA GLU A 57 13.54 7.79 23.63
C GLU A 57 13.19 7.88 22.17
N THR A 58 11.90 7.80 21.89
CA THR A 58 11.42 7.86 20.52
C THR A 58 11.57 9.23 19.92
N ARG A 59 11.56 10.26 20.76
CA ARG A 59 11.67 11.63 20.29
C ARG A 59 12.97 11.90 19.57
N GLU A 60 14.08 11.42 20.08
CA GLU A 60 15.37 11.63 19.45
C GLU A 60 15.43 10.95 18.10
N LYS A 61 14.96 9.73 18.01
CA LYS A 61 14.91 9.01 16.74
C LYS A 61 14.00 9.72 15.74
N ARG A 62 12.89 10.26 16.23
CA ARG A 62 11.96 10.97 15.37
C ARG A 62 12.52 12.30 14.88
N ASN A 63 13.29 12.98 15.69
CA ASN A 63 13.91 14.21 15.25
C ASN A 63 14.84 14.01 14.07
N ILE A 64 15.51 12.87 14.01
CA ILE A 64 16.35 12.51 12.88
C ILE A 64 15.49 12.22 11.67
N VAL A 65 14.41 11.45 11.88
CA VAL A 65 13.50 11.06 10.80
C VAL A 65 12.75 12.27 10.24
N PHE A 66 12.50 13.26 11.08
CA PHE A 66 11.68 14.42 10.70
C PHE A 66 12.43 15.50 9.94
N SER A 67 13.70 15.33 9.68
CA SER A 67 14.40 16.30 8.85
C SER A 67 13.73 16.32 7.48
N GLU A 68 13.75 17.49 6.84
CA GLU A 68 13.10 17.63 5.54
C GLU A 68 13.70 16.66 4.50
N ALA A 69 15.01 16.45 4.60
CA ALA A 69 15.67 15.54 3.68
C ALA A 69 15.19 14.09 3.88
N ASN A 70 15.06 13.66 5.14
CA ASN A 70 14.60 12.32 5.44
C ASN A 70 13.13 12.11 5.05
N ARG A 71 12.33 13.13 5.25
CA ARG A 71 10.92 13.08 4.87
C ARG A 71 10.77 12.86 3.37
N ARG A 72 11.52 13.64 2.59
CA ARG A 72 11.48 13.53 1.14
C ARG A 72 11.98 12.18 0.67
N LYS A 73 13.05 11.71 1.29
CA LYS A 73 13.62 10.41 0.97
C LYS A 73 12.63 9.28 1.24
N TYR A 74 11.96 9.34 2.39
CA TYR A 74 10.95 8.35 2.74
C TYR A 74 9.80 8.36 1.72
N LYS A 75 9.31 9.55 1.41
CA LYS A 75 8.19 9.70 0.49
C LYS A 75 8.55 9.15 -0.89
N ASN A 76 9.74 9.46 -1.37
CA ASN A 76 10.20 8.97 -2.66
C ASN A 76 10.33 7.45 -2.67
N SER A 77 10.83 6.88 -1.59
CA SER A 77 10.96 5.43 -1.47
C SER A 77 9.60 4.74 -1.49
N MET A 78 8.63 5.34 -0.80
CA MET A 78 7.27 4.80 -0.78
C MET A 78 6.63 4.87 -2.15
N GLU A 79 6.79 5.99 -2.83
CA GLU A 79 6.23 6.13 -4.17
C GLU A 79 6.84 5.13 -5.14
N GLU A 80 8.13 4.91 -5.02
CA GLU A 80 8.81 3.94 -5.87
C GLU A 80 8.33 2.52 -5.57
N HIS A 81 8.20 2.20 -4.28
CA HIS A 81 7.70 0.88 -3.86
C HIS A 81 6.31 0.62 -4.44
N ASN A 82 5.45 1.62 -4.35
CA ASN A 82 4.08 1.49 -4.86
C ASN A 82 4.05 1.39 -6.38
N ARG A 83 4.92 2.12 -7.06
CA ARG A 83 5.03 2.01 -8.52
C ARG A 83 5.47 0.63 -8.96
N GLN A 84 6.40 0.03 -8.23
CA GLN A 84 6.86 -1.32 -8.54
C GLN A 84 5.73 -2.33 -8.40
N LEU A 85 4.92 -2.21 -7.35
CA LEU A 85 3.79 -3.10 -7.18
C LEU A 85 2.76 -2.92 -8.30
N GLN A 86 2.44 -1.68 -8.62
CA GLN A 86 1.49 -1.39 -9.70
C GLN A 86 1.96 -1.93 -11.03
N ARG A 87 3.24 -1.76 -11.32
CA ARG A 87 3.83 -2.27 -12.55
C ARG A 87 3.77 -3.79 -12.60
N PHE A 88 4.13 -4.43 -11.50
CA PHE A 88 4.10 -5.88 -11.44
C PHE A 88 2.69 -6.41 -11.70
N CYS A 89 1.69 -5.79 -11.10
CA CYS A 89 0.31 -6.20 -11.31
C CYS A 89 -0.10 -5.98 -12.77
N ARG A 90 0.22 -4.83 -13.32
CA ARG A 90 -0.15 -4.52 -14.70
C ARG A 90 0.48 -5.48 -15.69
N VAL A 91 1.78 -5.77 -15.53
CA VAL A 91 2.50 -6.66 -16.43
C VAL A 91 1.97 -8.08 -16.35
N ASN A 92 1.51 -8.48 -15.19
CA ASN A 92 1.08 -9.85 -14.96
C ASN A 92 -0.44 -10.02 -14.98
N LYS A 93 -1.16 -9.02 -15.49
CA LYS A 93 -2.62 -9.05 -15.64
C LYS A 93 -3.35 -9.27 -14.33
N ILE A 94 -2.80 -8.70 -13.26
CA ILE A 94 -3.44 -8.68 -11.96
C ILE A 94 -4.19 -7.36 -11.82
N ILE A 95 -5.46 -7.44 -11.45
CA ILE A 95 -6.24 -6.22 -11.25
C ILE A 95 -5.80 -5.58 -9.94
N TYR A 96 -5.43 -4.31 -10.01
CA TYR A 96 -4.91 -3.58 -8.88
C TYR A 96 -5.79 -2.39 -8.55
N SER A 97 -6.02 -2.17 -7.26
CA SER A 97 -6.73 -0.98 -6.80
C SER A 97 -6.08 -0.46 -5.53
N LEU A 98 -6.09 0.85 -5.38
CA LEU A 98 -5.55 1.50 -4.20
C LEU A 98 -6.67 2.06 -3.36
N ALA A 99 -6.72 1.66 -2.10
CA ALA A 99 -7.68 2.17 -1.13
C ALA A 99 -6.93 3.01 -0.10
N LYS A 100 -7.27 4.29 -0.03
CA LYS A 100 -6.70 5.19 0.97
C LYS A 100 -7.61 5.23 2.19
N THR A 101 -7.03 5.15 3.37
CA THR A 101 -7.84 4.99 4.58
C THR A 101 -8.62 6.23 4.99
N HIS A 102 -8.36 7.38 4.37
CA HIS A 102 -9.19 8.55 4.63
C HIS A 102 -10.54 8.46 3.92
N ILE A 103 -10.72 7.45 3.07
CA ILE A 103 -11.98 7.18 2.39
C ILE A 103 -12.66 6.04 3.14
N LYS A 104 -13.95 6.17 3.38
CA LYS A 104 -14.68 5.08 4.01
C LYS A 104 -14.62 3.84 3.14
N PHE A 105 -14.32 2.72 3.76
CA PHE A 105 -14.17 1.47 3.06
C PHE A 105 -15.43 1.11 2.26
N GLU A 106 -16.60 1.37 2.83
CA GLU A 106 -17.86 1.09 2.15
C GLU A 106 -17.99 1.90 0.87
N ASP A 107 -17.58 3.17 0.91
CA ASP A 107 -17.62 4.01 -0.28
C ASP A 107 -16.68 3.49 -1.35
N PHE A 108 -15.51 3.00 -0.92
CA PHE A 108 -14.57 2.42 -1.85
C PHE A 108 -15.15 1.19 -2.54
N ILE A 109 -15.74 0.30 -1.74
CA ILE A 109 -16.34 -0.93 -2.29
C ILE A 109 -17.45 -0.60 -3.27
N LEU A 110 -18.31 0.33 -2.92
CA LEU A 110 -19.50 0.63 -3.73
C LEU A 110 -19.18 1.41 -5.00
N ARG A 111 -18.14 2.25 -4.97
CA ARG A 111 -17.82 3.10 -6.11
C ARG A 111 -16.70 2.57 -6.98
N GLU A 112 -15.62 2.13 -6.35
CA GLU A 112 -14.40 1.82 -7.09
C GLU A 112 -14.31 0.38 -7.57
N LEU A 113 -14.72 -0.56 -6.75
CA LEU A 113 -14.56 -1.97 -7.12
C LEU A 113 -15.38 -2.37 -8.35
N PRO A 114 -16.65 -1.96 -8.47
CA PRO A 114 -17.40 -2.29 -9.70
C PRO A 114 -16.75 -1.67 -10.93
N ARG A 115 -16.23 -0.45 -10.78
CA ARG A 115 -15.63 0.27 -11.90
C ARG A 115 -14.40 -0.42 -12.46
N ILE A 116 -13.62 -1.06 -11.61
CA ILE A 116 -12.39 -1.73 -12.04
C ILE A 116 -12.55 -3.23 -12.23
N GLY A 117 -13.77 -3.73 -12.12
CA GLY A 117 -14.04 -5.13 -12.41
C GLY A 117 -13.89 -6.10 -11.26
N PHE A 118 -13.73 -5.61 -10.02
CA PHE A 118 -13.66 -6.50 -8.87
C PHE A 118 -15.03 -7.11 -8.56
N VAL A 119 -16.09 -6.33 -8.76
CA VAL A 119 -17.45 -6.74 -8.50
C VAL A 119 -18.27 -6.42 -9.74
N ARG A 120 -19.14 -7.29 -10.11
CA ARG A 120 -20.00 -7.10 -11.27
C ARG A 120 -21.29 -6.40 -10.90
#